data_edb3ab89dd5127d0ea44858dbf25207d
#
_entry.id   edb3ab89dd5127d0ea44858dbf25207d
#
_cell.length_a   1.000
_cell.length_b   1.000
_cell.length_c   1.000
_cell.angle_alpha   90.00
_cell.angle_beta   90.00
_cell.angle_gamma   90.00
#
_symmetry.space_group_name_H-M   'P 1'
#
loop_
_entity.id
_entity.type
_entity.pdbx_description
1 polymer ?
#
loop_
_entity_poly.entity_id
_entity_poly.type
_entity_poly.pdbx_seq_one_letter_code
_entity_poly.pdbx_strand_id
1 'polypeptide(L)'
;AYGASVADLLEAAGYQVTREYYVNDAGRQMNILAASVWLRYIESFFEELVFPVNGYKGAYVHDIAATLKLEHGDRFKHSLETIFADLPKDECEGGDKEIYIDAIISRAKILLSEDFTLVFDKGLNSIVADIQDDLSGFGVNYQNWFSEASLNESIDASLRQLDENGYLYEQDGATWFRSTHFGDDKDRVVKRDNGETTYFASDIAYHLNKFNRGFDKVINIWGADYHGYIPRVKAALEALKIDPNKL
;
A
#
# COMPACT_ATOMS: atom_id res chain seq x y z
N ALA A 1 -7.96 18.54 -4.08
CA ALA A 1 -8.85 19.71 -4.11
C ALA A 1 -10.24 19.39 -3.57
N TYR A 2 -11.03 18.49 -4.22
CA TYR A 2 -12.43 18.24 -3.85
C TYR A 2 -12.62 17.90 -2.37
N GLY A 3 -11.91 16.89 -1.87
CA GLY A 3 -12.02 16.47 -0.46
C GLY A 3 -11.64 17.55 0.54
N ALA A 4 -10.61 18.36 0.22
CA ALA A 4 -10.22 19.48 1.06
C ALA A 4 -11.33 20.54 1.12
N SER A 5 -11.93 20.89 -0.02
CA SER A 5 -13.05 21.86 -0.06
C SER A 5 -14.27 21.37 0.74
N VAL A 6 -14.60 20.07 0.66
CA VAL A 6 -15.68 19.48 1.47
C VAL A 6 -15.35 19.56 2.95
N ALA A 7 -14.10 19.27 3.33
CA ALA A 7 -13.65 19.36 4.72
C ALA A 7 -13.73 20.80 5.26
N ASP A 8 -13.29 21.79 4.47
CA ASP A 8 -13.35 23.20 4.84
C ASP A 8 -14.81 23.68 5.03
N LEU A 9 -15.73 23.25 4.17
CA LEU A 9 -17.16 23.56 4.29
C LEU A 9 -17.78 22.93 5.56
N LEU A 10 -17.41 21.70 5.88
CA LEU A 10 -17.88 21.03 7.10
C LEU A 10 -17.35 21.72 8.35
N GLU A 11 -16.09 22.13 8.38
CA GLU A 11 -15.53 22.92 9.48
C GLU A 11 -16.24 24.26 9.64
N ALA A 12 -16.48 24.96 8.52
CA ALA A 12 -17.24 26.22 8.53
C ALA A 12 -18.69 26.05 9.04
N ALA A 13 -19.27 24.84 8.85
CA ALA A 13 -20.58 24.47 9.38
C ALA A 13 -20.54 24.00 10.87
N GLY A 14 -19.37 24.01 11.50
CA GLY A 14 -19.18 23.69 12.91
C GLY A 14 -18.87 22.23 13.24
N TYR A 15 -18.57 21.40 12.23
CA TYR A 15 -18.11 20.02 12.46
C TYR A 15 -16.63 19.99 12.84
N GLN A 16 -16.27 19.01 13.67
CA GLN A 16 -14.86 18.65 13.89
C GLN A 16 -14.43 17.68 12.81
N VAL A 17 -13.52 18.10 11.93
CA VAL A 17 -13.09 17.33 10.77
C VAL A 17 -11.66 16.85 10.95
N THR A 18 -11.43 15.56 10.72
CA THR A 18 -10.09 14.97 10.57
C THR A 18 -9.85 14.61 9.11
N ARG A 19 -8.83 15.19 8.51
CA ARG A 19 -8.38 14.88 7.15
C ARG A 19 -7.34 13.77 7.21
N GLU A 20 -7.60 12.68 6.50
CA GLU A 20 -6.74 11.51 6.47
C GLU A 20 -6.30 11.20 5.05
N TYR A 21 -5.00 11.00 4.87
CA TYR A 21 -4.38 10.49 3.65
C TYR A 21 -4.05 9.02 3.83
N TYR A 22 -4.49 8.16 2.90
CA TYR A 22 -4.15 6.75 2.88
C TYR A 22 -2.81 6.56 2.17
N VAL A 23 -1.80 6.14 2.92
CA VAL A 23 -0.47 5.83 2.40
C VAL A 23 -0.45 4.38 1.95
N ASN A 24 -0.34 4.16 0.64
CA ASN A 24 -0.18 2.82 0.06
C ASN A 24 1.28 2.37 0.21
N ASP A 25 1.67 2.02 1.42
CA ASP A 25 3.01 1.58 1.81
C ASP A 25 3.14 0.06 1.92
N ALA A 26 2.10 -0.66 1.55
CA ALA A 26 2.11 -2.12 1.46
C ALA A 26 2.22 -2.57 -0.01
N GLY A 27 2.74 -3.77 -0.20
CA GLY A 27 2.67 -4.44 -1.48
C GLY A 27 3.87 -4.27 -2.40
N ARG A 28 3.71 -4.80 -3.61
CA ARG A 28 4.78 -5.01 -4.59
C ARG A 28 5.43 -3.71 -5.09
N GLN A 29 4.63 -2.66 -5.30
CA GLN A 29 5.12 -1.39 -5.84
C GLN A 29 6.18 -0.75 -4.94
N MET A 30 5.99 -0.82 -3.63
CA MET A 30 6.95 -0.32 -2.66
C MET A 30 8.24 -1.16 -2.64
N ASN A 31 8.14 -2.47 -2.84
CA ASN A 31 9.32 -3.32 -2.99
C ASN A 31 10.09 -2.98 -4.28
N ILE A 32 9.40 -2.65 -5.39
CA ILE A 32 10.05 -2.17 -6.62
C ILE A 32 10.78 -0.86 -6.36
N LEU A 33 10.17 0.07 -5.61
CA LEU A 33 10.84 1.33 -5.23
C LEU A 33 12.11 1.06 -4.41
N ALA A 34 12.01 0.24 -3.36
CA ALA A 34 13.16 -0.10 -2.52
C ALA A 34 14.30 -0.74 -3.32
N ALA A 35 13.98 -1.72 -4.17
CA ALA A 35 14.96 -2.35 -5.07
C ALA A 35 15.58 -1.33 -6.05
N SER A 36 14.78 -0.41 -6.58
CA SER A 36 15.24 0.65 -7.48
C SER A 36 16.20 1.61 -6.77
N VAL A 37 15.87 2.03 -5.55
CA VAL A 37 16.72 2.89 -4.71
C VAL A 37 18.05 2.18 -4.42
N TRP A 38 18.00 0.90 -4.04
CA TRP A 38 19.21 0.13 -3.80
C TRP A 38 20.07 -0.02 -5.05
N LEU A 39 19.49 -0.34 -6.22
CA LEU A 39 20.24 -0.44 -7.46
C LEU A 39 20.87 0.89 -7.89
N ARG A 40 20.20 2.03 -7.70
CA ARG A 40 20.80 3.36 -7.91
C ARG A 40 21.93 3.66 -6.93
N TYR A 41 21.82 3.18 -5.70
CA TYR A 41 22.91 3.24 -4.76
C TYR A 41 24.10 2.37 -5.22
N ILE A 42 23.87 1.14 -5.71
CA ILE A 42 24.91 0.27 -6.28
C ILE A 42 25.55 0.90 -7.53
N GLU A 43 24.77 1.48 -8.42
CA GLU A 43 25.24 2.19 -9.63
C GLU A 43 26.27 3.28 -9.29
N SER A 44 26.19 3.90 -8.14
CA SER A 44 27.17 4.88 -7.68
C SER A 44 28.56 4.32 -7.37
N PHE A 45 28.73 2.99 -7.38
CA PHE A 45 30.00 2.28 -7.23
C PHE A 45 30.43 1.53 -8.50
N PHE A 46 29.49 1.25 -9.41
CA PHE A 46 29.69 0.41 -10.60
C PHE A 46 28.94 1.02 -11.79
N GLU A 47 29.67 1.75 -12.66
CA GLU A 47 29.09 2.47 -13.81
C GLU A 47 28.47 1.52 -14.86
N GLU A 48 28.92 0.26 -14.92
CA GLU A 48 28.47 -0.76 -15.85
C GLU A 48 27.10 -1.39 -15.47
N LEU A 49 26.48 -1.00 -14.36
CA LEU A 49 25.19 -1.54 -13.94
C LEU A 49 24.10 -1.27 -14.99
N VAL A 50 23.48 -2.34 -15.49
CA VAL A 50 22.30 -2.24 -16.35
C VAL A 50 21.05 -2.19 -15.48
N PHE A 51 20.34 -1.07 -15.55
CA PHE A 51 19.16 -0.84 -14.71
C PHE A 51 17.93 -1.57 -15.27
N PRO A 52 17.12 -2.27 -14.43
CA PRO A 52 15.96 -3.05 -14.85
C PRO A 52 14.93 -2.23 -15.64
N VAL A 53 14.30 -2.86 -16.64
CA VAL A 53 13.27 -2.21 -17.46
C VAL A 53 12.11 -1.75 -16.58
N ASN A 54 11.67 -2.59 -15.64
CA ASN A 54 10.53 -2.31 -14.73
C ASN A 54 10.92 -1.65 -13.41
N GLY A 55 12.16 -1.17 -13.25
CA GLY A 55 12.57 -0.36 -12.11
C GLY A 55 12.14 1.11 -12.24
N TYR A 56 12.03 1.80 -11.13
CA TYR A 56 11.72 3.23 -11.12
C TYR A 56 12.92 4.07 -11.51
N LYS A 57 12.77 4.86 -12.58
CA LYS A 57 13.87 5.59 -13.25
C LYS A 57 13.84 7.10 -13.01
N GLY A 58 12.91 7.62 -12.20
CA GLY A 58 12.78 9.04 -11.93
C GLY A 58 14.02 9.60 -11.23
N ALA A 59 14.30 10.90 -11.43
CA ALA A 59 15.44 11.58 -10.80
C ALA A 59 15.43 11.47 -9.27
N TYR A 60 14.26 11.49 -8.66
CA TYR A 60 14.08 11.35 -7.21
C TYR A 60 14.69 10.05 -6.65
N VAL A 61 14.71 8.96 -7.44
CA VAL A 61 15.31 7.69 -7.00
C VAL A 61 16.83 7.82 -6.86
N HIS A 62 17.48 8.59 -7.73
CA HIS A 62 18.90 8.92 -7.61
C HIS A 62 19.19 9.77 -6.36
N ASP A 63 18.33 10.75 -6.07
CA ASP A 63 18.50 11.63 -4.90
C ASP A 63 18.35 10.84 -3.59
N ILE A 64 17.40 9.92 -3.53
CA ILE A 64 17.23 9.02 -2.37
C ILE A 64 18.46 8.11 -2.22
N ALA A 65 18.95 7.53 -3.31
CA ALA A 65 20.12 6.66 -3.31
C ALA A 65 21.41 7.42 -2.92
N ALA A 66 21.58 8.66 -3.38
CA ALA A 66 22.69 9.52 -3.00
C ALA A 66 22.65 9.84 -1.50
N THR A 67 21.45 10.11 -0.96
CA THR A 67 21.27 10.33 0.48
C THR A 67 21.62 9.07 1.28
N LEU A 68 21.17 7.89 0.84
CA LEU A 68 21.56 6.61 1.47
C LEU A 68 23.08 6.42 1.49
N LYS A 69 23.77 6.73 0.38
CA LYS A 69 25.23 6.63 0.31
C LYS A 69 25.92 7.59 1.25
N LEU A 70 25.41 8.81 1.36
CA LEU A 70 25.95 9.82 2.29
C LEU A 70 25.80 9.40 3.76
N GLU A 71 24.65 8.83 4.11
CA GLU A 71 24.35 8.45 5.50
C GLU A 71 25.00 7.12 5.92
N HIS A 72 25.16 6.17 5.01
CA HIS A 72 25.55 4.79 5.33
C HIS A 72 26.84 4.30 4.64
N GLY A 73 27.50 5.15 3.80
CA GLY A 73 28.74 4.80 3.11
C GLY A 73 28.55 3.62 2.16
N ASP A 74 29.28 2.55 2.39
CA ASP A 74 29.27 1.32 1.58
C ASP A 74 28.52 0.14 2.23
N ARG A 75 27.72 0.39 3.26
CA ARG A 75 27.01 -0.62 4.06
C ARG A 75 26.16 -1.58 3.22
N PHE A 76 25.49 -1.07 2.20
CA PHE A 76 24.57 -1.84 1.36
C PHE A 76 25.22 -2.28 0.03
N LYS A 77 26.56 -2.16 -0.07
CA LYS A 77 27.30 -2.47 -1.29
C LYS A 77 27.49 -3.98 -1.43
N HIS A 78 27.12 -4.49 -2.62
CA HIS A 78 27.39 -5.86 -3.07
C HIS A 78 27.97 -5.83 -4.48
N SER A 79 28.72 -6.85 -4.89
CA SER A 79 29.27 -6.94 -6.25
C SER A 79 28.14 -7.19 -7.26
N LEU A 80 28.31 -6.69 -8.48
CA LEU A 80 27.34 -6.93 -9.58
C LEU A 80 27.18 -8.43 -9.84
N GLU A 81 28.27 -9.20 -9.77
CA GLU A 81 28.22 -10.65 -9.92
C GLU A 81 27.27 -11.30 -8.89
N THR A 82 27.33 -10.87 -7.63
CA THR A 82 26.43 -11.39 -6.58
C THR A 82 24.98 -10.95 -6.78
N ILE A 83 24.76 -9.70 -7.18
CA ILE A 83 23.43 -9.15 -7.38
C ILE A 83 22.71 -9.84 -8.52
N PHE A 84 23.39 -10.02 -9.66
CA PHE A 84 22.78 -10.49 -10.90
C PHE A 84 23.01 -11.99 -11.19
N ALA A 85 23.67 -12.73 -10.28
CA ALA A 85 23.89 -14.17 -10.46
C ALA A 85 22.57 -14.93 -10.66
N ASP A 86 22.50 -15.75 -11.69
CA ASP A 86 21.39 -16.68 -11.95
C ASP A 86 19.99 -16.02 -11.99
N LEU A 87 19.90 -14.74 -12.32
CA LEU A 87 18.63 -14.08 -12.52
C LEU A 87 17.99 -14.46 -13.86
N PRO A 88 16.65 -14.46 -13.97
CA PRO A 88 15.98 -14.56 -15.25
C PRO A 88 16.40 -13.41 -16.17
N LYS A 89 16.15 -13.53 -17.47
CA LYS A 89 16.42 -12.45 -18.42
C LYS A 89 15.40 -11.33 -18.27
N ASP A 90 15.88 -10.08 -18.41
CA ASP A 90 15.00 -8.92 -18.53
C ASP A 90 14.39 -8.81 -19.94
N GLU A 91 13.41 -7.94 -20.13
CA GLU A 91 12.70 -7.70 -21.39
C GLU A 91 13.69 -7.34 -22.55
N CYS A 92 14.70 -6.52 -22.27
CA CYS A 92 15.74 -6.16 -23.24
C CYS A 92 16.59 -7.36 -23.73
N GLU A 93 16.60 -8.47 -23.00
CA GLU A 93 17.28 -9.72 -23.33
C GLU A 93 16.31 -10.80 -23.84
N GLY A 94 15.03 -10.44 -24.07
CA GLY A 94 13.96 -11.34 -24.52
C GLY A 94 13.29 -12.12 -23.41
N GLY A 95 13.42 -11.70 -22.15
CA GLY A 95 12.73 -12.25 -20.97
C GLY A 95 11.47 -11.49 -20.61
N ASP A 96 11.03 -11.66 -19.36
CA ASP A 96 9.84 -11.02 -18.79
C ASP A 96 10.28 -10.04 -17.69
N LYS A 97 9.98 -8.75 -17.88
CA LYS A 97 10.34 -7.68 -16.95
C LYS A 97 9.70 -7.82 -15.56
N GLU A 98 8.52 -8.44 -15.48
CA GLU A 98 7.82 -8.64 -14.21
C GLU A 98 8.50 -9.74 -13.39
N ILE A 99 8.85 -10.85 -14.05
CA ILE A 99 9.61 -11.95 -13.42
C ILE A 99 11.01 -11.46 -13.03
N TYR A 100 11.63 -10.65 -13.87
CA TYR A 100 12.97 -10.12 -13.61
C TYR A 100 12.98 -9.20 -12.38
N ILE A 101 12.04 -8.24 -12.30
CA ILE A 101 12.01 -7.30 -11.16
C ILE A 101 11.65 -8.02 -9.86
N ASP A 102 10.81 -9.05 -9.88
CA ASP A 102 10.50 -9.86 -8.70
C ASP A 102 11.72 -10.65 -8.22
N ALA A 103 12.55 -11.15 -9.14
CA ALA A 103 13.81 -11.79 -8.81
C ALA A 103 14.81 -10.79 -8.20
N ILE A 104 14.89 -9.58 -8.71
CA ILE A 104 15.72 -8.49 -8.14
C ILE A 104 15.25 -8.15 -6.71
N ILE A 105 13.94 -8.01 -6.49
CA ILE A 105 13.38 -7.74 -5.15
C ILE A 105 13.76 -8.87 -4.17
N SER A 106 13.61 -10.11 -4.60
CA SER A 106 13.95 -11.28 -3.80
C SER A 106 15.44 -11.30 -3.46
N ARG A 107 16.30 -10.99 -4.43
CA ARG A 107 17.74 -10.88 -4.27
C ARG A 107 18.12 -9.75 -3.30
N ALA A 108 17.50 -8.59 -3.43
CA ALA A 108 17.70 -7.46 -2.53
C ALA A 108 17.34 -7.83 -1.08
N LYS A 109 16.21 -8.49 -0.86
CA LYS A 109 15.80 -8.97 0.47
C LYS A 109 16.79 -9.97 1.08
N ILE A 110 17.34 -10.86 0.27
CA ILE A 110 18.34 -11.84 0.72
C ILE A 110 19.65 -11.15 1.07
N LEU A 111 20.18 -10.29 0.20
CA LEU A 111 21.49 -9.68 0.37
C LEU A 111 21.50 -8.61 1.45
N LEU A 112 20.45 -7.83 1.55
CA LEU A 112 20.33 -6.78 2.56
C LEU A 112 19.80 -7.30 3.90
N SER A 113 19.06 -8.41 3.91
CA SER A 113 18.46 -8.97 5.13
C SER A 113 17.66 -7.90 5.89
N GLU A 114 18.02 -7.62 7.14
CA GLU A 114 17.38 -6.59 7.99
C GLU A 114 17.55 -5.17 7.40
N ASP A 115 18.64 -4.93 6.70
CA ASP A 115 18.92 -3.64 6.06
C ASP A 115 17.97 -3.31 4.91
N PHE A 116 17.26 -4.29 4.36
CA PHE A 116 16.23 -4.04 3.35
C PHE A 116 15.16 -3.08 3.87
N THR A 117 14.78 -3.20 5.13
CA THR A 117 13.81 -2.29 5.77
C THR A 117 14.33 -0.86 5.81
N LEU A 118 15.63 -0.64 6.09
CA LEU A 118 16.21 0.71 6.06
C LEU A 118 16.14 1.36 4.67
N VAL A 119 16.42 0.58 3.63
CA VAL A 119 16.33 1.06 2.24
C VAL A 119 14.88 1.33 1.84
N PHE A 120 13.97 0.43 2.23
CA PHE A 120 12.53 0.55 2.00
C PHE A 120 11.97 1.80 2.67
N ASP A 121 12.23 1.98 3.97
CA ASP A 121 11.75 3.12 4.74
C ASP A 121 12.31 4.45 4.22
N LYS A 122 13.57 4.45 3.78
CA LYS A 122 14.18 5.64 3.17
C LYS A 122 13.43 6.05 1.88
N GLY A 123 13.13 5.06 1.03
CA GLY A 123 12.34 5.29 -0.18
C GLY A 123 10.93 5.79 0.14
N LEU A 124 10.22 5.10 1.02
CA LEU A 124 8.86 5.45 1.44
C LEU A 124 8.81 6.86 2.05
N ASN A 125 9.64 7.12 3.07
CA ASN A 125 9.61 8.40 3.79
C ASN A 125 9.94 9.57 2.87
N SER A 126 10.86 9.40 1.91
CA SER A 126 11.18 10.43 0.94
C SER A 126 9.99 10.75 0.04
N ILE A 127 9.28 9.73 -0.48
CA ILE A 127 8.08 9.95 -1.31
C ILE A 127 6.94 10.57 -0.49
N VAL A 128 6.72 10.11 0.73
CA VAL A 128 5.67 10.68 1.60
C VAL A 128 5.97 12.14 1.92
N ALA A 129 7.22 12.48 2.21
CA ALA A 129 7.63 13.87 2.47
C ALA A 129 7.41 14.77 1.25
N ASP A 130 7.74 14.30 0.05
CA ASP A 130 7.53 15.01 -1.21
C ASP A 130 6.02 15.26 -1.46
N ILE A 131 5.19 14.23 -1.27
CA ILE A 131 3.73 14.36 -1.36
C ILE A 131 3.18 15.36 -0.33
N GLN A 132 3.72 15.34 0.91
CA GLN A 132 3.31 16.28 1.96
C GLN A 132 3.64 17.73 1.57
N ASP A 133 4.83 17.94 1.03
CA ASP A 133 5.30 19.27 0.61
C ASP A 133 4.46 19.80 -0.57
N ASP A 134 4.24 18.99 -1.59
CA ASP A 134 3.40 19.31 -2.75
C ASP A 134 1.96 19.65 -2.34
N LEU A 135 1.34 18.84 -1.48
CA LEU A 135 -0.02 19.06 -1.01
C LEU A 135 -0.10 20.33 -0.14
N SER A 136 0.87 20.55 0.72
CA SER A 136 0.96 21.74 1.55
C SER A 136 1.15 23.00 0.69
N GLY A 137 2.01 22.94 -0.33
CA GLY A 137 2.18 24.00 -1.33
C GLY A 137 0.91 24.32 -2.11
N PHE A 138 0.05 23.29 -2.32
CA PHE A 138 -1.28 23.44 -2.92
C PHE A 138 -2.36 23.91 -1.91
N GLY A 139 -2.02 24.08 -0.64
CA GLY A 139 -2.95 24.47 0.43
C GLY A 139 -3.81 23.33 0.97
N VAL A 140 -3.40 22.07 0.77
CA VAL A 140 -4.09 20.88 1.27
C VAL A 140 -3.23 20.21 2.33
N ASN A 141 -3.74 20.17 3.57
CA ASN A 141 -3.03 19.57 4.70
C ASN A 141 -3.85 18.41 5.31
N TYR A 142 -3.15 17.37 5.74
CA TYR A 142 -3.72 16.21 6.38
C TYR A 142 -3.22 16.09 7.82
N GLN A 143 -4.12 15.81 8.77
CA GLN A 143 -3.76 15.59 10.17
C GLN A 143 -3.29 14.16 10.41
N ASN A 144 -3.77 13.20 9.59
CA ASN A 144 -3.42 11.80 9.72
C ASN A 144 -2.92 11.22 8.39
N TRP A 145 -1.78 10.56 8.45
CA TRP A 145 -1.17 9.80 7.35
C TRP A 145 -1.25 8.34 7.70
N PHE A 146 -2.31 7.69 7.21
CA PHE A 146 -2.63 6.32 7.60
C PHE A 146 -1.84 5.33 6.75
N SER A 147 -1.02 4.49 7.40
CA SER A 147 -0.24 3.43 6.76
C SER A 147 -1.09 2.20 6.46
N GLU A 148 -1.14 1.75 5.21
CA GLU A 148 -1.79 0.49 4.81
C GLU A 148 -1.14 -0.70 5.51
N ALA A 149 0.19 -0.71 5.64
CA ALA A 149 0.94 -1.78 6.30
C ALA A 149 0.53 -1.97 7.77
N SER A 150 0.01 -0.92 8.43
CA SER A 150 -0.50 -0.99 9.80
C SER A 150 -1.78 -1.82 9.95
N LEU A 151 -2.44 -2.18 8.84
CA LEU A 151 -3.68 -2.96 8.86
C LEU A 151 -3.49 -4.46 9.08
N ASN A 152 -2.29 -5.01 8.93
CA ASN A 152 -2.07 -6.46 8.93
C ASN A 152 -2.72 -7.19 10.12
N GLU A 153 -2.54 -6.70 11.34
CA GLU A 153 -3.17 -7.28 12.54
C GLU A 153 -4.68 -7.03 12.60
N SER A 154 -5.13 -5.89 12.07
CA SER A 154 -6.53 -5.48 12.06
C SER A 154 -7.37 -6.28 11.06
N ILE A 155 -6.76 -6.77 9.98
CA ILE A 155 -7.43 -7.60 8.97
C ILE A 155 -7.93 -8.90 9.63
N ASP A 156 -7.04 -9.63 10.31
CA ASP A 156 -7.42 -10.87 10.98
C ASP A 156 -8.49 -10.65 12.07
N ALA A 157 -8.41 -9.53 12.77
CA ALA A 157 -9.41 -9.18 13.78
C ALA A 157 -10.79 -8.89 13.15
N SER A 158 -10.81 -8.15 12.04
CA SER A 158 -12.06 -7.83 11.33
C SER A 158 -12.70 -9.08 10.70
N LEU A 159 -11.90 -9.98 10.13
CA LEU A 159 -12.39 -11.25 9.59
C LEU A 159 -12.94 -12.17 10.69
N ARG A 160 -12.26 -12.26 11.83
CA ARG A 160 -12.81 -13.01 12.98
C ARG A 160 -14.16 -12.46 13.43
N GLN A 161 -14.33 -11.15 13.50
CA GLN A 161 -15.60 -10.54 13.88
C GLN A 161 -16.73 -10.83 12.86
N LEU A 162 -16.42 -10.86 11.57
CA LEU A 162 -17.36 -11.28 10.52
C LEU A 162 -17.74 -12.75 10.64
N ASP A 163 -16.78 -13.62 10.97
CA ASP A 163 -17.01 -15.06 11.19
C ASP A 163 -17.88 -15.30 12.44
N GLU A 164 -17.56 -14.68 13.56
CA GLU A 164 -18.34 -14.73 14.80
C GLU A 164 -19.79 -14.25 14.60
N ASN A 165 -20.00 -13.28 13.68
CA ASN A 165 -21.32 -12.82 13.29
C ASN A 165 -22.03 -13.74 12.28
N GLY A 166 -21.37 -14.82 11.80
CA GLY A 166 -21.93 -15.84 10.89
C GLY A 166 -21.94 -15.45 9.41
N TYR A 167 -21.14 -14.47 9.02
CA TYR A 167 -21.13 -13.94 7.66
C TYR A 167 -19.95 -14.38 6.80
N LEU A 168 -19.09 -15.28 7.30
CA LEU A 168 -18.07 -15.93 6.48
C LEU A 168 -18.44 -17.39 6.19
N TYR A 169 -17.89 -17.93 5.09
CA TYR A 169 -17.96 -19.36 4.75
C TYR A 169 -16.77 -19.73 3.86
N GLU A 170 -16.44 -21.03 3.87
CA GLU A 170 -15.39 -21.59 3.04
C GLU A 170 -16.00 -22.19 1.76
N GLN A 171 -15.39 -21.88 0.61
CA GLN A 171 -15.71 -22.50 -0.68
C GLN A 171 -14.46 -22.53 -1.56
N ASP A 172 -14.17 -23.71 -2.16
CA ASP A 172 -13.05 -23.93 -3.07
C ASP A 172 -11.67 -23.53 -2.46
N GLY A 173 -11.51 -23.74 -1.15
CA GLY A 173 -10.30 -23.37 -0.40
C GLY A 173 -10.17 -21.90 -0.04
N ALA A 174 -11.08 -21.05 -0.49
CA ALA A 174 -11.09 -19.62 -0.19
C ALA A 174 -12.17 -19.28 0.85
N THR A 175 -11.92 -18.21 1.64
CA THR A 175 -12.91 -17.67 2.59
C THR A 175 -13.72 -16.57 1.92
N TRP A 176 -15.03 -16.69 1.97
CA TRP A 176 -15.98 -15.79 1.34
C TRP A 176 -16.82 -15.03 2.37
N PHE A 177 -17.10 -13.76 2.09
CA PHE A 177 -18.04 -12.93 2.83
C PHE A 177 -19.41 -12.92 2.14
N ARG A 178 -20.49 -13.18 2.90
CA ARG A 178 -21.89 -13.20 2.45
C ARG A 178 -22.43 -11.80 2.18
N SER A 179 -21.79 -11.05 1.31
CA SER A 179 -22.18 -9.65 1.04
C SER A 179 -23.55 -9.52 0.34
N THR A 180 -24.01 -10.57 -0.34
CA THR A 180 -25.36 -10.63 -0.92
C THR A 180 -26.47 -10.52 0.14
N HIS A 181 -26.21 -10.99 1.37
CA HIS A 181 -27.15 -10.85 2.49
C HIS A 181 -27.48 -9.39 2.81
N PHE A 182 -26.57 -8.48 2.47
CA PHE A 182 -26.68 -7.04 2.71
C PHE A 182 -26.89 -6.23 1.42
N GLY A 183 -27.27 -6.86 0.31
CA GLY A 183 -27.63 -6.20 -0.93
C GLY A 183 -26.50 -5.96 -1.93
N ASP A 184 -25.31 -6.55 -1.75
CA ASP A 184 -24.29 -6.62 -2.80
C ASP A 184 -24.74 -7.57 -3.91
N ASP A 185 -24.21 -7.42 -5.12
CA ASP A 185 -24.58 -8.23 -6.30
C ASP A 185 -24.07 -9.68 -6.24
N LYS A 186 -22.99 -9.93 -5.49
CA LYS A 186 -22.40 -11.26 -5.28
C LYS A 186 -21.57 -11.31 -4.00
N ASP A 187 -21.37 -12.50 -3.45
CA ASP A 187 -20.46 -12.72 -2.34
C ASP A 187 -19.01 -12.45 -2.74
N ARG A 188 -18.18 -12.08 -1.76
CA ARG A 188 -16.81 -11.60 -2.01
C ARG A 188 -15.78 -12.46 -1.30
N VAL A 189 -14.71 -12.80 -2.01
CA VAL A 189 -13.54 -13.43 -1.42
C VAL A 189 -12.82 -12.43 -0.53
N VAL A 190 -12.58 -12.80 0.73
CA VAL A 190 -11.79 -12.02 1.69
C VAL A 190 -10.42 -12.65 1.94
N LYS A 191 -10.30 -13.98 1.78
CA LYS A 191 -9.05 -14.71 1.83
C LYS A 191 -9.00 -15.76 0.73
N ARG A 192 -7.92 -15.79 -0.03
CA ARG A 192 -7.72 -16.71 -1.15
C ARG A 192 -7.33 -18.11 -0.67
N ASP A 193 -7.38 -19.07 -1.58
CA ASP A 193 -6.97 -20.46 -1.37
C ASP A 193 -5.49 -20.63 -0.98
N ASN A 194 -4.63 -19.70 -1.41
CA ASN A 194 -3.22 -19.64 -1.00
C ASN A 194 -3.00 -19.01 0.40
N GLY A 195 -4.08 -18.64 1.10
CA GLY A 195 -4.03 -18.03 2.43
C GLY A 195 -3.83 -16.51 2.45
N GLU A 196 -3.64 -15.85 1.30
CA GLU A 196 -3.50 -14.41 1.22
C GLU A 196 -4.86 -13.69 1.33
N THR A 197 -4.89 -12.60 2.08
CA THR A 197 -6.05 -11.73 2.15
C THR A 197 -6.20 -10.89 0.87
N THR A 198 -7.43 -10.52 0.56
CA THR A 198 -7.72 -9.65 -0.60
C THR A 198 -7.67 -8.18 -0.21
N TYR A 199 -7.57 -7.28 -1.19
CA TYR A 199 -7.73 -5.84 -0.97
C TYR A 199 -9.04 -5.50 -0.27
N PHE A 200 -10.10 -6.27 -0.54
CA PHE A 200 -11.39 -6.04 0.13
C PHE A 200 -11.33 -6.34 1.63
N ALA A 201 -10.57 -7.33 2.06
CA ALA A 201 -10.33 -7.57 3.48
C ALA A 201 -9.58 -6.41 4.16
N SER A 202 -8.61 -5.81 3.48
CA SER A 202 -7.91 -4.61 3.94
C SER A 202 -8.86 -3.42 4.06
N ASP A 203 -9.75 -3.23 3.09
CA ASP A 203 -10.76 -2.17 3.12
C ASP A 203 -11.77 -2.33 4.26
N ILE A 204 -12.20 -3.57 4.54
CA ILE A 204 -13.07 -3.85 5.70
C ILE A 204 -12.37 -3.45 6.99
N ALA A 205 -11.11 -3.86 7.18
CA ALA A 205 -10.32 -3.54 8.37
C ALA A 205 -10.10 -2.02 8.51
N TYR A 206 -9.82 -1.34 7.40
CA TYR A 206 -9.61 0.10 7.39
C TYR A 206 -10.87 0.89 7.77
N HIS A 207 -12.03 0.50 7.23
CA HIS A 207 -13.29 1.16 7.59
C HIS A 207 -13.66 0.88 9.04
N LEU A 208 -13.50 -0.36 9.52
CA LEU A 208 -13.70 -0.69 10.93
C LEU A 208 -12.77 0.14 11.84
N ASN A 209 -11.50 0.30 11.46
CA ASN A 209 -10.55 1.16 12.19
C ASN A 209 -11.06 2.60 12.31
N LYS A 210 -11.56 3.19 11.23
CA LYS A 210 -12.12 4.56 11.24
C LYS A 210 -13.25 4.68 12.25
N PHE A 211 -14.22 3.77 12.24
CA PHE A 211 -15.35 3.82 13.17
C PHE A 211 -14.94 3.53 14.61
N ASN A 212 -13.97 2.65 14.85
CA ASN A 212 -13.43 2.39 16.18
C ASN A 212 -12.70 3.59 16.79
N ARG A 213 -12.25 4.54 15.98
CA ARG A 213 -11.71 5.84 16.43
C ARG A 213 -12.79 6.82 16.89
N GLY A 214 -14.08 6.45 16.76
CA GLY A 214 -15.20 7.21 17.32
C GLY A 214 -15.74 8.32 16.42
N PHE A 215 -15.50 8.27 15.11
CA PHE A 215 -16.11 9.22 14.17
C PHE A 215 -17.61 8.96 14.01
N ASP A 216 -18.41 10.03 14.09
CA ASP A 216 -19.86 9.97 13.86
C ASP A 216 -20.19 9.72 12.39
N LYS A 217 -19.34 10.22 11.48
CA LYS A 217 -19.46 10.08 10.04
C LYS A 217 -18.09 9.91 9.39
N VAL A 218 -18.03 9.03 8.40
CA VAL A 218 -16.85 8.82 7.56
C VAL A 218 -17.20 9.24 6.14
N ILE A 219 -16.31 9.98 5.48
CA ILE A 219 -16.46 10.39 4.09
C ILE A 219 -15.25 9.90 3.31
N ASN A 220 -15.47 9.04 2.32
CA ASN A 220 -14.46 8.62 1.38
C ASN A 220 -14.55 9.44 0.10
N ILE A 221 -13.40 9.93 -0.37
CA ILE A 221 -13.30 10.62 -1.65
C ILE A 221 -12.66 9.64 -2.64
N TRP A 222 -13.49 9.06 -3.48
CA TRP A 222 -13.12 8.04 -4.46
C TRP A 222 -13.32 8.52 -5.89
N GLY A 223 -12.60 7.93 -6.83
CA GLY A 223 -12.85 8.10 -8.26
C GLY A 223 -14.19 7.46 -8.69
N ALA A 224 -14.73 7.87 -9.82
CA ALA A 224 -16.00 7.38 -10.33
C ALA A 224 -16.00 5.87 -10.63
N ASP A 225 -14.86 5.29 -10.91
CA ASP A 225 -14.61 3.86 -11.10
C ASP A 225 -14.90 3.01 -9.84
N TYR A 226 -14.85 3.63 -8.66
CA TYR A 226 -15.19 2.98 -7.39
C TYR A 226 -16.70 2.93 -7.09
N HIS A 227 -17.56 3.44 -7.95
CA HIS A 227 -19.01 3.46 -7.69
C HIS A 227 -19.57 2.07 -7.35
N GLY A 228 -19.18 1.04 -8.09
CA GLY A 228 -19.56 -0.36 -7.81
C GLY A 228 -18.99 -0.96 -6.53
N TYR A 229 -18.08 -0.24 -5.86
CA TYR A 229 -17.45 -0.68 -4.62
C TYR A 229 -18.24 -0.30 -3.37
N ILE A 230 -19.09 0.73 -3.48
CA ILE A 230 -19.88 1.29 -2.37
C ILE A 230 -20.78 0.23 -1.71
N PRO A 231 -21.60 -0.55 -2.46
CA PRO A 231 -22.48 -1.55 -1.84
C PRO A 231 -21.76 -2.58 -1.00
N ARG A 232 -20.60 -3.08 -1.50
CA ARG A 232 -19.82 -4.11 -0.78
C ARG A 232 -19.20 -3.59 0.52
N VAL A 233 -18.74 -2.34 0.56
CA VAL A 233 -18.21 -1.73 1.78
C VAL A 233 -19.33 -1.49 2.79
N LYS A 234 -20.48 -1.00 2.34
CA LYS A 234 -21.66 -0.84 3.19
C LYS A 234 -22.17 -2.16 3.74
N ALA A 235 -22.17 -3.23 2.93
CA ALA A 235 -22.50 -4.58 3.37
C ALA A 235 -21.56 -5.05 4.49
N ALA A 236 -20.27 -4.80 4.36
CA ALA A 236 -19.30 -5.16 5.40
C ALA A 236 -19.50 -4.38 6.70
N LEU A 237 -19.81 -3.09 6.63
CA LEU A 237 -20.13 -2.28 7.81
C LEU A 237 -21.37 -2.81 8.54
N GLU A 238 -22.43 -3.12 7.81
CA GLU A 238 -23.66 -3.66 8.37
C GLU A 238 -23.42 -5.03 9.04
N ALA A 239 -22.65 -5.90 8.39
CA ALA A 239 -22.23 -7.19 8.95
C ALA A 239 -21.41 -7.04 10.24
N LEU A 240 -20.66 -5.94 10.38
CA LEU A 240 -19.90 -5.57 11.57
C LEU A 240 -20.74 -4.76 12.59
N LYS A 241 -22.06 -4.66 12.37
CA LYS A 241 -23.02 -3.92 13.23
C LYS A 241 -22.74 -2.41 13.32
N ILE A 242 -22.18 -1.86 12.24
CA ILE A 242 -21.98 -0.43 12.06
C ILE A 242 -23.05 0.09 11.10
N ASP A 243 -23.71 1.20 11.44
CA ASP A 243 -24.71 1.83 10.55
C ASP A 243 -24.06 2.26 9.22
N PRO A 244 -24.42 1.65 8.07
CA PRO A 244 -23.84 1.96 6.78
C PRO A 244 -24.18 3.36 6.25
N ASN A 245 -25.14 4.07 6.87
CA ASN A 245 -25.47 5.46 6.54
C ASN A 245 -24.48 6.47 7.14
N LYS A 246 -23.60 6.01 8.01
CA LYS A 246 -22.49 6.82 8.55
C LYS A 246 -21.31 6.92 7.57
N LEU A 247 -21.30 6.13 6.47
CA LEU A 247 -20.37 6.20 5.38
C LEU A 247 -21.01 6.89 4.17
#